data_6d834b14f385c49a91789f95b378abae
#
_entry.id   6d834b14f385c49a91789f95b378abae
#
_cell.length_a   1.000
_cell.length_b   1.000
_cell.length_c   1.000
_cell.angle_alpha   90.00
_cell.angle_beta   90.00
_cell.angle_gamma   90.00
#
_symmetry.space_group_name_H-M   'P 1'
#
loop_
_entity.id
_entity.type
_entity.pdbx_description
1 polymer ?
#
loop_
_entity_poly.entity_id
_entity_poly.type
_entity_poly.pdbx_seq_one_letter_code
_entity_poly.pdbx_strand_id
1 'polypeptide(L)'
;MLKISFEREINADIEKSFDIITNFENFQKLFPEFYPSILIKSVRDESSLVAEHLKLLDSEFIIMSKHFFSRPHTHEMRVVGGDIKGSSINEIFSFDDAKTTLKVIAELDVKSSRFSKSNPYKDSLNKLYDKMISEIEKS
;
A
#
# COMPACT_ATOMS: atom_id res chain seq x y z
N MET A 1 7.95 -12.55 -10.80
CA MET A 1 7.57 -11.36 -10.03
C MET A 1 8.49 -11.16 -8.84
N LEU A 2 8.73 -9.91 -8.50
CA LEU A 2 9.48 -9.57 -7.29
C LEU A 2 8.57 -9.69 -6.09
N LYS A 3 8.92 -10.55 -5.14
CA LYS A 3 8.14 -10.75 -3.92
C LYS A 3 8.78 -10.01 -2.75
N ILE A 4 7.98 -9.20 -2.07
CA ILE A 4 8.41 -8.39 -0.93
C ILE A 4 7.45 -8.67 0.23
N SER A 5 7.99 -8.93 1.43
CA SER A 5 7.15 -9.06 2.61
C SER A 5 7.85 -8.45 3.82
N PHE A 6 7.07 -7.85 4.69
CA PHE A 6 7.55 -7.31 5.97
C PHE A 6 6.40 -7.13 6.96
N GLU A 7 6.75 -7.01 8.22
CA GLU A 7 5.80 -6.74 9.30
C GLU A 7 6.18 -5.43 10.00
N ARG A 8 5.16 -4.70 10.44
CA ARG A 8 5.33 -3.45 11.17
C ARG A 8 4.39 -3.40 12.36
N GLU A 9 4.84 -2.82 13.46
CA GLU A 9 3.97 -2.50 14.58
C GLU A 9 3.47 -1.08 14.46
N ILE A 10 2.18 -0.86 14.78
CA ILE A 10 1.53 0.44 14.78
C ILE A 10 1.00 0.68 16.18
N ASN A 11 1.41 1.78 16.80
CA ASN A 11 0.95 2.16 18.14
C ASN A 11 -0.39 2.88 18.05
N ALA A 12 -1.41 2.15 17.62
CA ALA A 12 -2.78 2.62 17.46
C ALA A 12 -3.71 1.42 17.32
N ASP A 13 -5.01 1.65 17.49
CA ASP A 13 -6.00 0.58 17.32
C ASP A 13 -6.13 0.16 15.85
N ILE A 14 -6.72 -1.02 15.65
CA ILE A 14 -6.81 -1.63 14.32
C ILE A 14 -7.75 -0.86 13.38
N GLU A 15 -8.85 -0.32 13.89
CA GLU A 15 -9.83 0.40 13.05
C GLU A 15 -9.24 1.69 12.52
N LYS A 16 -8.59 2.46 13.38
CA LYS A 16 -7.90 3.69 12.98
C LYS A 16 -6.78 3.42 11.99
N SER A 17 -6.00 2.38 12.24
CA SER A 17 -4.90 1.97 11.35
C SER A 17 -5.42 1.59 9.97
N PHE A 18 -6.46 0.77 9.93
CA PHE A 18 -7.09 0.34 8.69
C PHE A 18 -7.69 1.53 7.92
N ASP A 19 -8.42 2.40 8.61
CA ASP A 19 -9.10 3.53 7.98
C ASP A 19 -8.12 4.50 7.32
N ILE A 20 -7.02 4.82 7.98
CA ILE A 20 -6.02 5.74 7.41
C ILE A 20 -5.31 5.12 6.21
N ILE A 21 -4.93 3.85 6.30
CA ILE A 21 -4.20 3.16 5.21
C ILE A 21 -5.11 2.93 3.99
N THR A 22 -6.42 2.90 4.16
CA THR A 22 -7.35 2.68 3.05
C THR A 22 -8.11 3.94 2.63
N ASN A 23 -7.82 5.09 3.21
CA ASN A 23 -8.47 6.34 2.82
C ASN A 23 -7.73 6.99 1.65
N PHE A 24 -7.98 6.50 0.44
CA PHE A 24 -7.28 6.94 -0.78
C PHE A 24 -7.52 8.39 -1.13
N GLU A 25 -8.63 9.00 -0.69
CA GLU A 25 -8.91 10.41 -0.94
C GLU A 25 -7.83 11.33 -0.37
N ASN A 26 -7.17 10.91 0.70
CA ASN A 26 -6.14 11.70 1.37
C ASN A 26 -4.72 11.39 0.90
N PHE A 27 -4.52 10.37 0.05
CA PHE A 27 -3.18 9.91 -0.31
C PHE A 27 -2.35 10.97 -1.04
N GLN A 28 -2.95 11.72 -1.95
CA GLN A 28 -2.23 12.77 -2.68
C GLN A 28 -1.78 13.87 -1.72
N LYS A 29 -2.57 14.19 -0.74
CA LYS A 29 -2.27 15.22 0.26
C LYS A 29 -1.23 14.74 1.27
N LEU A 30 -1.38 13.52 1.79
CA LEU A 30 -0.54 12.99 2.86
C LEU A 30 0.76 12.37 2.35
N PHE A 31 0.72 11.76 1.17
CA PHE A 31 1.85 11.00 0.61
C PHE A 31 2.17 11.42 -0.82
N PRO A 32 2.38 12.73 -1.08
CA PRO A 32 2.58 13.21 -2.46
C PRO A 32 3.85 12.68 -3.12
N GLU A 33 4.85 12.28 -2.34
CA GLU A 33 6.08 11.70 -2.87
C GLU A 33 5.83 10.34 -3.53
N PHE A 34 4.84 9.59 -3.06
CA PHE A 34 4.49 8.27 -3.56
C PHE A 34 3.27 8.28 -4.45
N TYR A 35 2.34 9.20 -4.19
CA TYR A 35 1.08 9.33 -4.93
C TYR A 35 0.90 10.77 -5.41
N PRO A 36 1.60 11.17 -6.50
CA PRO A 36 1.42 12.50 -7.08
C PRO A 36 -0.01 12.75 -7.56
N SER A 37 -0.72 11.68 -7.91
CA SER A 37 -2.11 11.74 -8.32
C SER A 37 -2.80 10.43 -7.97
N ILE A 38 -4.03 10.51 -7.49
CA ILE A 38 -4.87 9.35 -7.22
C ILE A 38 -6.33 9.76 -7.41
N LEU A 39 -7.11 8.92 -8.09
CA LEU A 39 -8.50 9.20 -8.37
C LEU A 39 -9.35 7.95 -8.18
N ILE A 40 -10.32 8.02 -7.29
CA ILE A 40 -11.27 6.94 -7.06
C ILE A 40 -12.30 6.97 -8.20
N LYS A 41 -12.34 5.89 -8.99
CA LYS A 41 -13.22 5.77 -10.15
C LYS A 41 -14.60 5.22 -9.79
N SER A 42 -14.63 4.24 -8.89
CA SER A 42 -15.89 3.67 -8.41
C SER A 42 -15.72 3.08 -7.03
N VAL A 43 -16.78 3.09 -6.26
CA VAL A 43 -16.83 2.52 -4.92
C VAL A 43 -18.03 1.58 -4.84
N ARG A 44 -17.79 0.38 -4.29
CA ARG A 44 -18.82 -0.59 -3.94
C ARG A 44 -18.63 -0.93 -2.46
N ASP A 45 -19.52 -1.75 -1.90
CA ASP A 45 -19.53 -2.01 -0.45
C ASP A 45 -18.16 -2.44 0.09
N GLU A 46 -17.50 -3.39 -0.59
CA GLU A 46 -16.23 -3.94 -0.14
C GLU A 46 -15.14 -3.88 -1.21
N SER A 47 -15.30 -3.00 -2.20
CA SER A 47 -14.28 -2.83 -3.24
C SER A 47 -14.30 -1.43 -3.82
N SER A 48 -13.15 -1.02 -4.38
CA SER A 48 -12.99 0.25 -5.08
C SER A 48 -12.12 0.06 -6.31
N LEU A 49 -12.41 0.82 -7.36
CA LEU A 49 -11.54 0.92 -8.53
C LEU A 49 -10.88 2.28 -8.50
N VAL A 50 -9.55 2.30 -8.55
CA VAL A 50 -8.75 3.51 -8.33
C VAL A 50 -7.71 3.67 -9.43
N ALA A 51 -7.61 4.87 -9.99
CA ALA A 51 -6.52 5.24 -10.90
C ALA A 51 -5.42 5.87 -10.05
N GLU A 52 -4.21 5.31 -10.10
CA GLU A 52 -3.11 5.71 -9.24
C GLU A 52 -1.87 6.05 -10.06
N HIS A 53 -1.25 7.16 -9.72
CA HIS A 53 0.12 7.45 -10.13
C HIS A 53 1.00 7.11 -8.93
N LEU A 54 1.73 6.01 -9.01
CA LEU A 54 2.56 5.50 -7.92
C LEU A 54 4.03 5.68 -8.25
N LYS A 55 4.76 6.34 -7.35
CA LYS A 55 6.22 6.50 -7.47
C LYS A 55 6.91 5.62 -6.45
N LEU A 56 7.73 4.70 -6.94
CA LEU A 56 8.62 3.90 -6.10
C LEU A 56 10.04 4.08 -6.64
N LEU A 57 10.94 4.61 -5.83
CA LEU A 57 12.28 5.03 -6.26
C LEU A 57 12.18 6.06 -7.40
N ASP A 58 12.95 5.83 -8.47
CA ASP A 58 12.91 6.66 -9.68
C ASP A 58 11.88 6.18 -10.69
N SER A 59 11.13 5.13 -10.36
CA SER A 59 10.11 4.57 -11.25
C SER A 59 8.76 5.19 -10.97
N GLU A 60 8.06 5.53 -12.04
CA GLU A 60 6.69 6.05 -11.98
C GLU A 60 5.77 5.06 -12.69
N PHE A 61 4.71 4.67 -12.01
CA PHE A 61 3.74 3.72 -12.53
C PHE A 61 2.37 4.38 -12.62
N ILE A 62 1.78 4.33 -13.81
CA ILE A 62 0.39 4.75 -14.03
C ILE A 62 -0.44 3.49 -14.08
N ILE A 63 -1.25 3.26 -13.07
CA ILE A 63 -1.94 1.99 -12.88
C ILE A 63 -3.43 2.19 -12.60
N MET A 64 -4.20 1.17 -12.95
CA MET A 64 -5.58 1.01 -12.52
C MET A 64 -5.60 -0.15 -11.55
N SER A 65 -6.05 0.10 -10.32
CA SER A 65 -6.03 -0.87 -9.25
C SER A 65 -7.42 -1.16 -8.73
N LYS A 66 -7.70 -2.41 -8.44
CA LYS A 66 -8.90 -2.82 -7.74
C LYS A 66 -8.53 -3.17 -6.31
N HIS A 67 -9.23 -2.55 -5.38
CA HIS A 67 -9.01 -2.74 -3.94
C HIS A 67 -10.18 -3.50 -3.34
N PHE A 68 -9.87 -4.48 -2.51
CA PHE A 68 -10.85 -5.29 -1.79
C PHE A 68 -10.62 -5.14 -0.30
N PHE A 69 -11.69 -4.99 0.46
CA PHE A 69 -11.63 -4.74 1.89
C PHE A 69 -12.42 -5.78 2.67
N SER A 70 -11.81 -6.31 3.73
CA SER A 70 -12.50 -7.03 4.79
C SER A 70 -12.14 -6.32 6.09
N ARG A 71 -12.93 -5.30 6.43
CA ARG A 71 -12.66 -4.36 7.52
C ARG A 71 -12.78 -5.02 8.88
N PRO A 72 -11.88 -4.74 9.79
CA PRO A 72 -10.64 -3.94 9.68
C PRO A 72 -9.39 -4.84 9.52
N HIS A 73 -9.52 -6.04 8.96
CA HIS A 73 -8.48 -7.07 9.00
C HIS A 73 -7.65 -7.20 7.72
N THR A 74 -8.26 -7.04 6.55
CA THR A 74 -7.51 -7.24 5.30
C THR A 74 -7.86 -6.19 4.25
N HIS A 75 -6.82 -5.82 3.50
CA HIS A 75 -6.94 -4.98 2.32
C HIS A 75 -6.07 -5.61 1.23
N GLU A 76 -6.67 -5.90 0.07
CA GLU A 76 -5.96 -6.43 -1.08
C GLU A 76 -6.03 -5.44 -2.23
N MET A 77 -4.86 -5.14 -2.80
CA MET A 77 -4.77 -4.30 -4.00
C MET A 77 -4.28 -5.17 -5.15
N ARG A 78 -4.98 -5.12 -6.29
CA ARG A 78 -4.59 -5.79 -7.53
C ARG A 78 -4.49 -4.78 -8.65
N VAL A 79 -3.37 -4.77 -9.34
CA VAL A 79 -3.20 -3.93 -10.53
C VAL A 79 -3.86 -4.63 -11.71
N VAL A 80 -4.95 -4.05 -12.20
CA VAL A 80 -5.78 -4.64 -13.27
C VAL A 80 -5.55 -3.99 -14.62
N GLY A 81 -4.81 -2.88 -14.67
CA GLY A 81 -4.50 -2.19 -15.94
C GLY A 81 -3.33 -1.25 -15.79
N GLY A 82 -2.72 -0.89 -16.91
CA GLY A 82 -1.58 0.03 -16.96
C GLY A 82 -0.26 -0.66 -16.70
N ASP A 83 0.66 0.11 -16.15
CA ASP A 83 2.00 -0.39 -15.78
C ASP A 83 1.89 -1.46 -14.70
N ILE A 84 2.85 -2.37 -14.66
CA ILE A 84 2.93 -3.45 -13.67
C ILE A 84 1.63 -4.25 -13.48
N LYS A 85 0.82 -4.37 -14.52
CA LYS A 85 -0.42 -5.16 -14.50
C LYS A 85 -0.13 -6.59 -14.02
N GLY A 86 -0.96 -7.09 -13.10
CA GLY A 86 -0.77 -8.39 -12.47
C GLY A 86 -0.08 -8.32 -11.11
N SER A 87 0.44 -7.14 -10.74
CA SER A 87 1.00 -6.92 -9.41
C SER A 87 -0.07 -6.88 -8.34
N SER A 88 0.29 -7.19 -7.10
CA SER A 88 -0.62 -7.14 -5.96
C SER A 88 0.10 -6.70 -4.69
N ILE A 89 -0.66 -6.10 -3.79
CA ILE A 89 -0.21 -5.80 -2.43
C ILE A 89 -1.33 -6.25 -1.48
N ASN A 90 -0.98 -7.10 -0.52
CA ASN A 90 -1.90 -7.56 0.50
C ASN A 90 -1.45 -7.01 1.85
N GLU A 91 -2.39 -6.45 2.58
CA GLU A 91 -2.18 -5.91 3.92
C GLU A 91 -3.06 -6.66 4.90
N ILE A 92 -2.45 -7.24 5.93
CA ILE A 92 -3.13 -8.03 6.94
C ILE A 92 -2.91 -7.36 8.29
N PHE A 93 -4.00 -6.95 8.92
CA PHE A 93 -4.01 -6.24 10.20
C PHE A 93 -4.45 -7.18 11.31
N SER A 94 -3.68 -7.25 12.38
CA SER A 94 -4.07 -7.98 13.58
C SER A 94 -3.84 -7.09 14.81
N PHE A 95 -4.64 -7.30 15.83
CA PHE A 95 -4.61 -6.48 17.04
C PHE A 95 -4.18 -7.33 18.22
N ASP A 96 -3.20 -6.84 18.97
CA ASP A 96 -2.71 -7.48 20.18
C ASP A 96 -2.42 -6.41 21.24
N ASP A 97 -3.10 -6.52 22.37
CA ASP A 97 -3.10 -5.52 23.45
C ASP A 97 -3.53 -4.14 22.93
N ALA A 98 -2.69 -3.13 22.96
CA ALA A 98 -3.03 -1.79 22.48
C ALA A 98 -2.38 -1.46 21.13
N LYS A 99 -1.84 -2.46 20.45
CA LYS A 99 -1.07 -2.27 19.21
C LYS A 99 -1.63 -3.06 18.07
N THR A 100 -1.44 -2.55 16.86
CA THR A 100 -1.77 -3.24 15.61
C THR A 100 -0.50 -3.77 14.98
N THR A 101 -0.53 -5.00 14.51
CA THR A 101 0.53 -5.56 13.65
C THR A 101 0.03 -5.55 12.23
N LEU A 102 0.81 -4.95 11.34
CA LEU A 102 0.54 -4.92 9.90
C LEU A 102 1.53 -5.80 9.18
N LYS A 103 1.02 -6.80 8.45
CA LYS A 103 1.82 -7.61 7.56
C LYS A 103 1.55 -7.20 6.13
N VAL A 104 2.61 -6.88 5.40
CA VAL A 104 2.54 -6.48 3.98
C VAL A 104 3.17 -7.55 3.13
N ILE A 105 2.46 -8.02 2.12
CA ILE A 105 2.95 -8.97 1.12
C ILE A 105 2.69 -8.37 -0.25
N ALA A 106 3.76 -8.02 -0.96
CA ALA A 106 3.67 -7.44 -2.30
C ALA A 106 4.29 -8.38 -3.32
N GLU A 107 3.66 -8.47 -4.48
CA GLU A 107 4.20 -9.15 -5.65
C GLU A 107 4.16 -8.14 -6.80
N LEU A 108 5.33 -7.68 -7.23
CA LEU A 108 5.46 -6.62 -8.21
C LEU A 108 6.04 -7.15 -9.52
N ASP A 109 5.37 -6.83 -10.63
CA ASP A 109 5.86 -7.16 -11.98
C ASP A 109 6.88 -6.11 -12.41
N VAL A 110 8.00 -6.06 -11.70
CA VAL A 110 9.14 -5.18 -11.98
C VAL A 110 10.38 -6.03 -12.21
N LYS A 111 11.33 -5.48 -12.98
CA LYS A 111 12.61 -6.15 -13.19
C LYS A 111 13.48 -5.96 -11.96
N SER A 112 14.00 -7.09 -11.42
CA SER A 112 14.98 -7.05 -10.36
C SER A 112 16.38 -7.27 -10.96
N SER A 113 17.38 -6.55 -10.46
CA SER A 113 18.77 -6.77 -10.87
C SER A 113 19.28 -8.05 -10.22
N ARG A 114 19.84 -8.96 -11.02
CA ARG A 114 20.48 -10.19 -10.53
C ARG A 114 21.68 -9.93 -9.64
N PHE A 115 22.28 -8.75 -9.77
CA PHE A 115 23.52 -8.39 -9.10
C PHE A 115 23.32 -7.50 -7.89
N SER A 116 22.10 -7.07 -7.63
CA SER A 116 21.79 -6.24 -6.48
C SER A 116 21.52 -7.12 -5.27
N LYS A 117 22.31 -6.95 -4.21
CA LYS A 117 22.08 -7.59 -2.91
C LYS A 117 20.98 -6.87 -2.11
N SER A 118 20.65 -5.63 -2.48
CA SER A 118 19.58 -4.86 -1.86
C SER A 118 18.34 -4.89 -2.75
N ASN A 119 17.17 -4.78 -2.12
CA ASN A 119 15.91 -4.66 -2.83
C ASN A 119 15.41 -3.23 -2.72
N PRO A 120 15.71 -2.36 -3.71
CA PRO A 120 15.35 -0.95 -3.62
C PRO A 120 13.83 -0.71 -3.58
N TYR A 121 13.04 -1.59 -4.20
CA TYR A 121 11.58 -1.48 -4.10
C TYR A 121 11.09 -1.78 -2.69
N LYS A 122 11.71 -2.73 -2.01
CA LYS A 122 11.38 -3.02 -0.61
C LYS A 122 11.67 -1.81 0.27
N ASP A 123 12.82 -1.17 0.07
CA ASP A 123 13.18 0.03 0.83
C ASP A 123 12.20 1.16 0.57
N SER A 124 11.78 1.37 -0.67
CA SER A 124 10.82 2.41 -1.04
C SER A 124 9.44 2.14 -0.43
N LEU A 125 8.97 0.89 -0.47
CA LEU A 125 7.72 0.51 0.17
C LEU A 125 7.78 0.71 1.68
N ASN A 126 8.88 0.32 2.31
CA ASN A 126 9.05 0.54 3.75
C ASN A 126 8.96 2.03 4.10
N LYS A 127 9.54 2.91 3.29
CA LYS A 127 9.45 4.35 3.50
C LYS A 127 8.01 4.86 3.37
N LEU A 128 7.25 4.32 2.41
CA LEU A 128 5.83 4.66 2.28
C LEU A 128 5.06 4.26 3.54
N TYR A 129 5.25 3.02 4.01
CA TYR A 129 4.57 2.55 5.22
C TYR A 129 5.05 3.28 6.47
N ASP A 130 6.32 3.70 6.54
CA ASP A 130 6.80 4.57 7.62
C ASP A 130 5.97 5.85 7.71
N LYS A 131 5.70 6.48 6.56
CA LYS A 131 4.89 7.69 6.52
C LYS A 131 3.44 7.44 6.89
N MET A 132 2.87 6.34 6.39
CA MET A 132 1.50 5.94 6.74
C MET A 132 1.36 5.72 8.25
N ILE A 133 2.30 4.99 8.84
CA ILE A 133 2.31 4.71 10.28
C ILE A 133 2.49 5.99 11.09
N SER A 134 3.38 6.88 10.64
CA SER A 134 3.56 8.18 11.28
C SER A 134 2.26 8.99 11.31
N GLU A 135 1.50 9.00 10.22
CA GLU A 135 0.21 9.68 10.17
C GLU A 135 -0.81 9.05 11.10
N ILE A 136 -0.84 7.72 11.18
CA ILE A 136 -1.73 7.00 12.09
C ILE A 136 -1.41 7.38 13.55
N GLU A 137 -0.15 7.36 13.92
CA GLU A 137 0.28 7.57 15.31
C GLU A 137 0.16 9.03 15.75
N LYS A 138 0.12 9.98 14.81
CA LYS A 138 -0.11 11.39 15.10
C LYS A 138 -1.58 11.73 15.32
N SER A 139 -2.48 10.99 14.73
CA SER A 139 -3.90 11.36 14.70
C SER A 139 -4.68 11.01 15.96
#